data_c87029e5f46cc586476d79517a61ae3c
#
_entry.id   c87029e5f46cc586476d79517a61ae3c
#
_cell.length_a   1.000
_cell.length_b   1.000
_cell.length_c   1.000
_cell.angle_alpha   90.00
_cell.angle_beta   90.00
_cell.angle_gamma   90.00
#
_symmetry.space_group_name_H-M   'P 1'
#
loop_
_entity.id
_entity.type
_entity.pdbx_description
1 polymer ?
#
loop_
_entity_poly.entity_id
_entity_poly.type
_entity_poly.pdbx_seq_one_letter_code
_entity_poly.pdbx_strand_id
1 'polypeptide(L)'
;ATIYLADSARKSIVVGVNAGHGISGGASVKTQCHPDGSPKTTGGSTAQGATYATAVSGGMTFNDGTAESTVTLQMAQILKDKLLAQGYDVLMVRTGDDVQLDNVARTVLCNNVADCHISLHWDGDGLGYDKGCFYISVPDGLKSMEPVASHWQEHDALGASLVEGLRTEGMTIYQNGSMNIDLTQTSYSTI
;
A
#
# COMPACT_ATOMS: atom_id res chain seq x y z
N ALA A 1 1.35 -7.98 12.44
CA ALA A 1 2.33 -6.91 12.17
C ALA A 1 3.50 -7.00 13.15
N THR A 2 4.67 -6.56 12.74
CA THR A 2 5.87 -6.60 13.56
C THR A 2 6.67 -5.32 13.35
N ILE A 3 7.11 -4.70 14.46
CA ILE A 3 8.02 -3.56 14.40
C ILE A 3 9.47 -4.03 14.57
N TYR A 4 10.35 -3.51 13.73
CA TYR A 4 11.79 -3.71 13.76
C TYR A 4 12.46 -2.39 14.06
N LEU A 5 13.40 -2.38 14.98
CA LEU A 5 14.15 -1.18 15.36
C LEU A 5 15.52 -1.22 14.70
N ALA A 6 15.98 -0.07 14.20
CA ALA A 6 17.33 0.03 13.68
C ALA A 6 18.37 -0.09 14.80
N ASP A 7 19.43 -0.86 14.57
CA ASP A 7 20.46 -1.14 15.56
C ASP A 7 21.44 0.03 15.77
N SER A 8 21.60 0.87 14.76
CA SER A 8 22.57 1.98 14.77
C SER A 8 22.06 3.19 14.00
N ALA A 9 22.59 4.36 14.30
CA ALA A 9 22.24 5.65 13.67
C ALA A 9 20.73 5.89 13.58
N ARG A 10 20.00 5.45 14.60
CA ARG A 10 18.54 5.44 14.62
C ARG A 10 17.95 6.85 14.51
N LYS A 11 17.10 7.04 13.52
CA LYS A 11 16.46 8.34 13.20
C LYS A 11 15.18 8.59 13.99
N SER A 12 14.66 7.58 14.69
CA SER A 12 13.35 7.63 15.37
C SER A 12 12.19 7.98 14.41
N ILE A 13 12.29 7.50 13.18
CA ILE A 13 11.25 7.57 12.15
C ILE A 13 10.84 6.14 11.83
N VAL A 14 9.55 5.87 11.90
CA VAL A 14 8.96 4.55 11.62
C VAL A 14 8.37 4.55 10.21
N VAL A 15 8.85 3.68 9.36
CA VAL A 15 8.30 3.45 8.02
C VAL A 15 7.39 2.23 8.05
N GLY A 16 6.11 2.42 7.75
CA GLY A 16 5.16 1.33 7.55
C GLY A 16 5.37 0.70 6.16
N VAL A 17 5.73 -0.57 6.12
CA VAL A 17 5.90 -1.33 4.88
C VAL A 17 4.77 -2.36 4.76
N ASN A 18 3.88 -2.11 3.81
CA ASN A 18 2.74 -2.95 3.53
C ASN A 18 2.98 -3.76 2.26
N ALA A 19 3.35 -5.02 2.43
CA ALA A 19 3.33 -5.99 1.33
C ALA A 19 1.88 -6.25 0.91
N GLY A 20 1.49 -5.80 -0.28
CA GLY A 20 0.13 -5.93 -0.78
C GLY A 20 -0.36 -7.37 -0.82
N HIS A 21 -1.68 -7.55 -0.77
CA HIS A 21 -2.33 -8.85 -0.79
C HIS A 21 -1.98 -9.75 0.41
N GLY A 22 -2.29 -11.03 0.30
CA GLY A 22 -2.06 -12.04 1.34
C GLY A 22 -2.39 -13.43 0.81
N ILE A 23 -2.99 -14.28 1.63
CA ILE A 23 -3.31 -15.66 1.22
C ILE A 23 -4.38 -15.70 0.13
N SER A 24 -4.35 -16.77 -0.65
CA SER A 24 -5.41 -17.10 -1.60
C SER A 24 -6.76 -17.29 -0.87
N GLY A 25 -7.84 -16.80 -1.48
CA GLY A 25 -9.17 -16.90 -0.92
C GLY A 25 -9.62 -15.73 -0.04
N GLY A 26 -8.74 -14.78 0.28
CA GLY A 26 -9.08 -13.57 1.04
C GLY A 26 -10.20 -12.73 0.42
N ALA A 27 -10.35 -12.80 -0.90
CA ALA A 27 -11.42 -12.10 -1.62
C ALA A 27 -12.85 -12.57 -1.25
N SER A 28 -13.01 -13.77 -0.72
CA SER A 28 -14.29 -14.27 -0.22
C SER A 28 -14.63 -13.82 1.19
N VAL A 29 -13.64 -13.31 1.93
CA VAL A 29 -13.80 -12.85 3.31
C VAL A 29 -14.28 -11.40 3.29
N LYS A 30 -15.28 -11.08 4.10
CA LYS A 30 -15.77 -9.73 4.31
C LYS A 30 -15.32 -9.21 5.68
N THR A 31 -14.99 -7.93 5.73
CA THR A 31 -14.64 -7.21 6.95
C THR A 31 -15.41 -5.91 7.05
N GLN A 32 -15.47 -5.32 8.24
CA GLN A 32 -16.02 -3.97 8.42
C GLN A 32 -15.18 -2.95 7.65
N CYS A 33 -15.85 -1.94 7.07
CA CYS A 33 -15.15 -0.84 6.39
C CYS A 33 -14.37 0.04 7.38
N HIS A 34 -14.90 0.21 8.60
CA HIS A 34 -14.26 0.92 9.70
C HIS A 34 -14.26 0.07 10.97
N PRO A 35 -13.26 0.20 11.85
CA PRO A 35 -13.17 -0.58 13.10
C PRO A 35 -14.34 -0.37 14.05
N ASP A 36 -14.97 0.81 14.03
CA ASP A 36 -16.13 1.17 14.85
C ASP A 36 -17.49 0.76 14.22
N GLY A 37 -17.43 0.14 13.03
CA GLY A 37 -18.64 -0.27 12.30
C GLY A 37 -19.33 0.86 11.54
N SER A 38 -18.79 2.08 11.52
CA SER A 38 -19.34 3.18 10.73
C SER A 38 -19.28 2.88 9.22
N PRO A 39 -20.21 3.45 8.43
CA PRO A 39 -20.26 3.20 6.99
C PRO A 39 -19.14 3.93 6.26
N LYS A 40 -18.75 3.38 5.12
CA LYS A 40 -17.81 3.97 4.18
C LYS A 40 -18.30 5.33 3.69
N THR A 41 -17.48 6.36 3.78
CA THR A 41 -17.84 7.75 3.46
C THR A 41 -17.70 8.09 1.98
N THR A 42 -16.89 7.33 1.23
CA THR A 42 -16.65 7.53 -0.20
C THR A 42 -16.97 6.29 -1.01
N GLY A 43 -17.14 6.44 -2.32
CA GLY A 43 -17.26 5.34 -3.27
C GLY A 43 -15.91 4.62 -3.51
N GLY A 44 -15.88 3.72 -4.48
CA GLY A 44 -14.72 2.91 -4.86
C GLY A 44 -15.17 1.52 -5.31
N SER A 45 -14.29 0.54 -5.18
CA SER A 45 -14.65 -0.87 -5.45
C SER A 45 -15.72 -1.41 -4.49
N THR A 46 -15.90 -0.75 -3.35
CA THR A 46 -17.02 -0.93 -2.43
C THR A 46 -17.84 0.36 -2.39
N ALA A 47 -19.14 0.25 -2.50
CA ALA A 47 -20.05 1.40 -2.57
C ALA A 47 -20.00 2.29 -1.33
N GLN A 48 -20.22 3.59 -1.51
CA GLN A 48 -20.46 4.53 -0.42
C GLN A 48 -21.65 4.05 0.44
N GLY A 49 -21.56 4.17 1.74
CA GLY A 49 -22.56 3.71 2.70
C GLY A 49 -22.44 2.24 3.09
N ALA A 50 -21.56 1.47 2.45
CA ALA A 50 -21.33 0.09 2.84
C ALA A 50 -20.63 0.01 4.20
N THR A 51 -21.04 -0.96 5.01
CA THR A 51 -20.40 -1.26 6.31
C THR A 51 -19.43 -2.44 6.23
N TYR A 52 -19.46 -3.21 5.12
CA TYR A 52 -18.57 -4.33 4.87
C TYR A 52 -17.96 -4.25 3.47
N ALA A 53 -16.72 -4.69 3.37
CA ALA A 53 -15.94 -4.77 2.12
C ALA A 53 -15.20 -6.10 2.00
N THR A 54 -14.61 -6.37 0.85
CA THR A 54 -13.68 -7.49 0.68
C THR A 54 -12.44 -7.25 1.55
N ALA A 55 -12.05 -8.25 2.34
CA ALA A 55 -10.94 -8.14 3.28
C ALA A 55 -9.60 -7.94 2.55
N VAL A 56 -9.27 -8.86 1.65
CA VAL A 56 -8.02 -8.86 0.85
C VAL A 56 -8.33 -9.36 -0.55
N SER A 57 -7.86 -8.65 -1.57
CA SER A 57 -7.90 -9.16 -2.95
C SER A 57 -6.76 -10.15 -3.19
N GLY A 58 -6.93 -11.05 -4.19
CA GLY A 58 -5.92 -12.06 -4.52
C GLY A 58 -4.65 -11.50 -5.18
N GLY A 59 -4.73 -10.30 -5.74
CA GLY A 59 -3.65 -9.74 -6.56
C GLY A 59 -3.58 -10.36 -7.95
N MET A 60 -2.58 -9.95 -8.71
CA MET A 60 -2.28 -10.54 -10.01
C MET A 60 -1.46 -11.83 -9.87
N THR A 61 -1.32 -12.54 -10.97
CA THR A 61 -0.42 -13.70 -11.09
C THR A 61 0.58 -13.44 -12.22
N PHE A 62 1.86 -13.61 -11.93
CA PHE A 62 2.92 -13.47 -12.91
C PHE A 62 2.88 -14.61 -13.95
N ASN A 63 3.58 -14.44 -15.08
CA ASN A 63 3.59 -15.40 -16.18
C ASN A 63 4.10 -16.80 -15.79
N ASP A 64 4.93 -16.88 -14.76
CA ASP A 64 5.47 -18.12 -14.21
C ASP A 64 4.56 -18.78 -13.15
N GLY A 65 3.39 -18.18 -12.91
CA GLY A 65 2.43 -18.65 -11.90
C GLY A 65 2.67 -18.10 -10.49
N THR A 66 3.68 -17.26 -10.29
CA THR A 66 3.95 -16.64 -8.98
C THR A 66 2.85 -15.65 -8.62
N ALA A 67 2.32 -15.71 -7.40
CA ALA A 67 1.32 -14.77 -6.92
C ALA A 67 1.96 -13.41 -6.57
N GLU A 68 1.26 -12.32 -6.83
CA GLU A 68 1.69 -10.97 -6.44
C GLU A 68 2.01 -10.88 -4.95
N SER A 69 1.21 -11.52 -4.10
CA SER A 69 1.44 -11.54 -2.65
C SER A 69 2.81 -12.09 -2.24
N THR A 70 3.36 -13.04 -2.98
CA THR A 70 4.71 -13.58 -2.74
C THR A 70 5.77 -12.54 -3.10
N VAL A 71 5.64 -11.91 -4.26
CA VAL A 71 6.61 -10.90 -4.75
C VAL A 71 6.59 -9.65 -3.88
N THR A 72 5.40 -9.17 -3.50
CA THR A 72 5.27 -8.01 -2.59
C THR A 72 5.91 -8.26 -1.23
N LEU A 73 5.79 -9.49 -0.68
CA LEU A 73 6.42 -9.85 0.58
C LEU A 73 7.95 -9.89 0.47
N GLN A 74 8.47 -10.48 -0.60
CA GLN A 74 9.92 -10.51 -0.86
C GLN A 74 10.49 -9.08 -0.98
N MET A 75 9.83 -8.22 -1.74
CA MET A 75 10.23 -6.82 -1.89
C MET A 75 10.16 -6.07 -0.56
N ALA A 76 9.10 -6.30 0.23
CA ALA A 76 8.94 -5.69 1.55
C ALA A 76 10.07 -6.09 2.52
N GLN A 77 10.51 -7.35 2.48
CA GLN A 77 11.63 -7.82 3.30
C GLN A 77 12.94 -7.15 2.90
N ILE A 78 13.21 -7.03 1.60
CA ILE A 78 14.40 -6.32 1.10
C ILE A 78 14.35 -4.84 1.49
N LEU A 79 13.21 -4.18 1.32
CA LEU A 79 13.03 -2.78 1.69
C LEU A 79 13.22 -2.57 3.19
N LYS A 80 12.65 -3.44 4.03
CA LYS A 80 12.86 -3.43 5.49
C LYS A 80 14.35 -3.44 5.85
N ASP A 81 15.12 -4.37 5.28
CA ASP A 81 16.54 -4.50 5.61
C ASP A 81 17.34 -3.26 5.18
N LYS A 82 17.01 -2.69 4.03
CA LYS A 82 17.62 -1.44 3.55
C LYS A 82 17.26 -0.24 4.45
N LEU A 83 16.02 -0.11 4.86
CA LEU A 83 15.56 0.97 5.76
C LEU A 83 16.23 0.88 7.14
N LEU A 84 16.29 -0.31 7.72
CA LEU A 84 16.98 -0.55 9.00
C LEU A 84 18.46 -0.18 8.91
N ALA A 85 19.13 -0.57 7.82
CA ALA A 85 20.54 -0.20 7.58
C ALA A 85 20.76 1.31 7.45
N GLN A 86 19.73 2.07 7.07
CA GLN A 86 19.76 3.54 6.99
C GLN A 86 19.28 4.23 8.29
N GLY A 87 18.99 3.46 9.34
CA GLY A 87 18.59 3.99 10.65
C GLY A 87 17.09 4.29 10.79
N TYR A 88 16.25 3.85 9.86
CA TYR A 88 14.80 3.91 10.02
C TYR A 88 14.27 2.69 10.75
N ASP A 89 13.32 2.88 11.64
CA ASP A 89 12.53 1.78 12.19
C ASP A 89 11.49 1.33 11.17
N VAL A 90 11.10 0.07 11.20
CA VAL A 90 10.18 -0.47 10.19
C VAL A 90 9.03 -1.23 10.84
N LEU A 91 7.80 -0.82 10.53
CA LEU A 91 6.59 -1.59 10.78
C LEU A 91 6.29 -2.47 9.57
N MET A 92 6.57 -3.76 9.65
CA MET A 92 6.08 -4.73 8.66
C MET A 92 4.61 -5.06 8.96
N VAL A 93 3.72 -4.71 8.04
CA VAL A 93 2.27 -4.97 8.18
C VAL A 93 1.99 -6.47 8.18
N ARG A 94 2.71 -7.23 7.35
CA ARG A 94 2.78 -8.70 7.43
C ARG A 94 4.21 -9.18 7.22
N THR A 95 4.55 -10.32 7.82
CA THR A 95 5.87 -10.95 7.75
C THR A 95 5.85 -12.34 7.14
N GLY A 96 4.66 -12.85 6.80
CA GLY A 96 4.45 -14.15 6.18
C GLY A 96 3.36 -14.09 5.13
N ASP A 97 3.19 -15.20 4.41
CA ASP A 97 2.19 -15.32 3.33
C ASP A 97 0.79 -15.54 3.88
N ASP A 98 0.66 -16.29 4.98
CA ASP A 98 -0.63 -16.67 5.56
C ASP A 98 -1.17 -15.60 6.52
N VAL A 99 -1.46 -14.42 5.97
CA VAL A 99 -2.02 -13.31 6.74
C VAL A 99 -3.18 -12.66 5.98
N GLN A 100 -4.35 -12.62 6.61
CA GLN A 100 -5.56 -11.96 6.09
C GLN A 100 -5.84 -10.66 6.83
N LEU A 101 -4.90 -9.73 6.79
CA LEU A 101 -5.18 -8.36 7.21
C LEU A 101 -5.91 -7.62 6.09
N ASP A 102 -7.13 -7.16 6.39
CA ASP A 102 -7.89 -6.31 5.47
C ASP A 102 -7.26 -4.90 5.34
N ASN A 103 -7.71 -4.15 4.33
CA ASN A 103 -7.16 -2.82 4.06
C ASN A 103 -7.41 -1.83 5.19
N VAL A 104 -8.54 -1.96 5.92
CA VAL A 104 -8.83 -1.11 7.08
C VAL A 104 -7.82 -1.38 8.19
N ALA A 105 -7.61 -2.65 8.55
CA ALA A 105 -6.63 -3.03 9.58
C ALA A 105 -5.21 -2.59 9.22
N ARG A 106 -4.80 -2.73 7.95
CA ARG A 106 -3.47 -2.28 7.46
C ARG A 106 -3.30 -0.78 7.63
N THR A 107 -4.30 0.00 7.25
CA THR A 107 -4.27 1.47 7.36
C THR A 107 -4.26 1.89 8.83
N VAL A 108 -5.13 1.32 9.67
CA VAL A 108 -5.18 1.64 11.11
C VAL A 108 -3.85 1.33 11.81
N LEU A 109 -3.23 0.19 11.49
CA LEU A 109 -1.91 -0.16 12.02
C LEU A 109 -0.85 0.89 11.64
N CYS A 110 -0.80 1.28 10.36
CA CYS A 110 0.17 2.27 9.90
C CYS A 110 -0.12 3.66 10.49
N ASN A 111 -1.36 4.12 10.49
CA ASN A 111 -1.73 5.44 11.04
C ASN A 111 -1.43 5.58 12.54
N ASN A 112 -1.48 4.48 13.29
CA ASN A 112 -1.20 4.52 14.74
C ASN A 112 0.28 4.40 15.10
N VAL A 113 1.13 3.89 14.19
CA VAL A 113 2.50 3.50 14.53
C VAL A 113 3.55 4.13 13.62
N ALA A 114 3.25 4.39 12.35
CA ALA A 114 4.21 4.82 11.35
C ALA A 114 4.12 6.32 11.07
N ASP A 115 5.27 6.93 10.78
CA ASP A 115 5.36 8.32 10.31
C ASP A 115 5.04 8.45 8.82
N CYS A 116 5.27 7.38 8.06
CA CYS A 116 4.84 7.26 6.66
C CYS A 116 4.54 5.79 6.32
N HIS A 117 3.75 5.57 5.27
CA HIS A 117 3.28 4.25 4.86
C HIS A 117 3.55 4.03 3.36
N ILE A 118 4.19 2.92 3.04
CA ILE A 118 4.49 2.48 1.67
C ILE A 118 3.78 1.15 1.42
N SER A 119 2.84 1.15 0.48
CA SER A 119 2.20 -0.07 -0.02
C SER A 119 2.87 -0.52 -1.32
N LEU A 120 3.23 -1.80 -1.37
CA LEU A 120 3.91 -2.41 -2.52
C LEU A 120 2.93 -3.28 -3.29
N HIS A 121 2.82 -3.02 -4.60
CA HIS A 121 1.93 -3.71 -5.50
C HIS A 121 2.53 -3.89 -6.89
N TRP A 122 1.98 -4.79 -7.68
CA TRP A 122 2.18 -4.94 -9.10
C TRP A 122 0.84 -4.87 -9.83
N ASP A 123 0.79 -4.19 -10.96
CA ASP A 123 -0.39 -4.12 -11.82
C ASP A 123 -0.40 -5.24 -12.86
N GLY A 124 -1.56 -5.83 -13.08
CA GLY A 124 -1.78 -6.87 -14.08
C GLY A 124 -2.45 -6.36 -15.35
N ASP A 125 -1.68 -5.77 -16.26
CA ASP A 125 -2.21 -5.25 -17.54
C ASP A 125 -2.14 -6.27 -18.71
N GLY A 126 -1.96 -7.53 -18.40
CA GLY A 126 -1.84 -8.61 -19.35
C GLY A 126 -0.40 -9.08 -19.59
N LEU A 127 -0.28 -10.22 -20.24
CA LEU A 127 1.00 -10.88 -20.48
C LEU A 127 1.87 -10.11 -21.46
N GLY A 128 3.14 -9.96 -21.14
CA GLY A 128 4.13 -9.34 -22.02
C GLY A 128 4.07 -7.82 -22.10
N TYR A 129 3.31 -7.16 -21.21
CA TYR A 129 3.26 -5.71 -21.11
C TYR A 129 3.92 -5.24 -19.82
N ASP A 130 4.94 -4.42 -19.95
CA ASP A 130 5.62 -3.74 -18.84
C ASP A 130 5.46 -2.23 -19.03
N LYS A 131 4.57 -1.61 -18.27
CA LYS A 131 4.38 -0.17 -18.33
C LYS A 131 5.41 0.62 -17.51
N GLY A 132 6.13 -0.04 -16.62
CA GLY A 132 7.09 0.60 -15.74
C GLY A 132 6.54 1.01 -14.38
N CYS A 133 7.40 1.58 -13.55
CA CYS A 133 7.11 1.94 -12.16
C CYS A 133 6.32 3.25 -12.07
N PHE A 134 5.41 3.33 -11.09
CA PHE A 134 4.63 4.52 -10.77
C PHE A 134 4.14 4.46 -9.33
N TYR A 135 3.69 5.59 -8.80
CA TYR A 135 2.91 5.64 -7.58
C TYR A 135 1.45 6.03 -7.89
N ILE A 136 0.54 5.64 -7.04
CA ILE A 136 -0.85 6.08 -7.12
C ILE A 136 -0.96 7.44 -6.43
N SER A 137 -1.30 8.48 -7.17
CA SER A 137 -1.56 9.81 -6.62
C SER A 137 -2.85 9.83 -5.82
N VAL A 138 -2.95 10.74 -4.87
CA VAL A 138 -4.19 10.89 -4.07
C VAL A 138 -5.33 11.29 -5.00
N PRO A 139 -6.46 10.54 -5.02
CA PRO A 139 -7.61 10.89 -5.84
C PRO A 139 -8.16 12.28 -5.51
N ASP A 140 -8.49 13.06 -6.54
CA ASP A 140 -8.94 14.46 -6.36
C ASP A 140 -10.16 14.57 -5.44
N GLY A 141 -11.07 13.58 -5.49
CA GLY A 141 -12.22 13.53 -4.61
C GLY A 141 -11.91 13.40 -3.12
N LEU A 142 -10.70 13.00 -2.75
CA LEU A 142 -10.26 12.89 -1.35
C LEU A 142 -9.48 14.11 -0.87
N LYS A 143 -8.93 14.92 -1.77
CA LYS A 143 -8.03 16.05 -1.41
C LYS A 143 -8.70 17.14 -0.58
N SER A 144 -10.03 17.20 -0.57
CA SER A 144 -10.80 18.13 0.27
C SER A 144 -11.35 17.52 1.56
N MET A 145 -11.10 16.23 1.80
CA MET A 145 -11.59 15.51 2.98
C MET A 145 -10.51 15.46 4.07
N GLU A 146 -10.83 15.86 5.28
CA GLU A 146 -9.92 15.64 6.42
C GLU A 146 -9.91 14.15 6.83
N PRO A 147 -8.75 13.61 7.24
CA PRO A 147 -7.43 14.27 7.38
C PRO A 147 -6.62 14.33 6.07
N VAL A 148 -7.10 13.80 4.96
CA VAL A 148 -6.36 13.75 3.67
C VAL A 148 -6.01 15.15 3.17
N ALA A 149 -6.93 16.12 3.34
CA ALA A 149 -6.73 17.51 2.92
C ALA A 149 -5.45 18.13 3.49
N SER A 150 -5.07 17.75 4.70
CA SER A 150 -3.88 18.25 5.39
C SER A 150 -2.57 17.60 4.94
N HIS A 151 -2.61 16.44 4.22
CA HIS A 151 -1.42 15.61 4.01
C HIS A 151 -1.20 15.14 2.57
N TRP A 152 -2.13 15.38 1.64
CA TRP A 152 -2.03 14.79 0.30
C TRP A 152 -0.78 15.24 -0.47
N GLN A 153 -0.28 16.46 -0.22
CA GLN A 153 0.94 16.94 -0.85
C GLN A 153 2.18 16.13 -0.41
N GLU A 154 2.26 15.78 0.87
CA GLU A 154 3.34 14.93 1.40
C GLU A 154 3.26 13.51 0.84
N HIS A 155 2.04 12.97 0.65
CA HIS A 155 1.84 11.68 -0.02
C HIS A 155 2.39 11.69 -1.44
N ASP A 156 2.02 12.71 -2.23
CA ASP A 156 2.48 12.83 -3.61
C ASP A 156 4.01 13.08 -3.68
N ALA A 157 4.57 13.85 -2.75
CA ALA A 157 6.01 14.08 -2.65
C ALA A 157 6.78 12.80 -2.30
N LEU A 158 6.27 11.98 -1.37
CA LEU A 158 6.85 10.68 -1.04
C LEU A 158 6.82 9.76 -2.24
N GLY A 159 5.67 9.64 -2.91
CA GLY A 159 5.50 8.81 -4.11
C GLY A 159 6.47 9.23 -5.22
N ALA A 160 6.55 10.52 -5.51
CA ALA A 160 7.46 11.06 -6.52
C ALA A 160 8.93 10.77 -6.18
N SER A 161 9.32 10.89 -4.91
CA SER A 161 10.68 10.60 -4.44
C SER A 161 11.04 9.12 -4.59
N LEU A 162 10.12 8.21 -4.29
CA LEU A 162 10.31 6.77 -4.47
C LEU A 162 10.49 6.41 -5.95
N VAL A 163 9.64 6.96 -6.83
CA VAL A 163 9.74 6.73 -8.27
C VAL A 163 11.02 7.32 -8.85
N GLU A 164 11.47 8.49 -8.38
CA GLU A 164 12.75 9.05 -8.80
C GLU A 164 13.94 8.19 -8.36
N GLY A 165 13.88 7.60 -7.16
CA GLY A 165 14.85 6.60 -6.71
C GLY A 165 14.91 5.39 -7.64
N LEU A 166 13.75 4.85 -8.05
CA LEU A 166 13.69 3.75 -9.01
C LEU A 166 14.24 4.15 -10.39
N ARG A 167 14.00 5.37 -10.84
CA ARG A 167 14.55 5.91 -12.09
C ARG A 167 16.07 5.96 -12.06
N THR A 168 16.66 6.39 -10.95
CA THR A 168 18.14 6.47 -10.81
C THR A 168 18.80 5.10 -10.79
N GLU A 169 18.06 4.05 -10.38
CA GLU A 169 18.49 2.66 -10.45
C GLU A 169 18.22 2.00 -11.82
N GLY A 170 17.77 2.77 -12.82
CA GLY A 170 17.58 2.31 -14.19
C GLY A 170 16.24 1.64 -14.48
N MET A 171 15.27 1.74 -13.57
CA MET A 171 13.94 1.20 -13.81
C MET A 171 13.16 2.04 -14.83
N THR A 172 12.38 1.38 -15.67
CA THR A 172 11.42 2.06 -16.57
C THR A 172 10.33 2.73 -15.72
N ILE A 173 10.00 3.96 -16.07
CA ILE A 173 8.98 4.72 -15.35
C ILE A 173 7.78 4.96 -16.27
N TYR A 174 6.59 4.66 -15.75
CA TYR A 174 5.33 4.89 -16.44
C TYR A 174 5.03 6.38 -16.55
N GLN A 175 4.88 6.89 -17.77
CA GLN A 175 4.58 8.30 -18.06
C GLN A 175 5.45 9.27 -17.25
N ASN A 176 4.83 10.06 -16.37
CA ASN A 176 5.49 11.02 -15.46
C ASN A 176 5.80 10.44 -14.08
N GLY A 177 5.57 9.14 -13.88
CA GLY A 177 5.82 8.44 -12.61
C GLY A 177 4.62 8.38 -11.66
N SER A 178 3.48 8.95 -12.03
CA SER A 178 2.25 8.87 -11.24
C SER A 178 1.08 8.35 -12.06
N MET A 179 0.17 7.67 -11.41
CA MET A 179 -1.12 7.26 -11.97
C MET A 179 -2.23 7.87 -11.11
N ASN A 180 -3.09 8.63 -11.74
CA ASN A 180 -4.31 9.11 -11.10
C ASN A 180 -5.40 8.03 -11.25
N ILE A 181 -6.06 7.70 -10.15
CA ILE A 181 -7.25 6.85 -10.13
C ILE A 181 -8.41 7.62 -9.55
N ASP A 182 -9.62 7.34 -10.02
CA ASP A 182 -10.82 7.92 -9.43
C ASP A 182 -11.33 7.08 -8.23
N LEU A 183 -12.32 7.60 -7.52
CA LEU A 183 -12.90 6.94 -6.35
C LEU A 183 -13.59 5.61 -6.67
N THR A 184 -13.88 5.32 -7.93
CA THR A 184 -14.49 4.04 -8.33
C THR A 184 -13.45 2.92 -8.42
N GLN A 185 -12.18 3.28 -8.57
CA GLN A 185 -11.05 2.36 -8.74
C GLN A 185 -10.32 2.05 -7.43
N THR A 186 -10.51 2.86 -6.39
CA THR A 186 -9.79 2.68 -5.13
C THR A 186 -10.61 1.93 -4.08
N SER A 187 -9.98 0.97 -3.42
CA SER A 187 -10.47 0.36 -2.18
C SER A 187 -9.98 1.07 -0.90
N TYR A 188 -9.10 2.07 -1.04
CA TYR A 188 -8.46 2.77 0.08
C TYR A 188 -9.21 4.04 0.52
N SER A 189 -10.37 4.28 0.03
CA SER A 189 -11.03 5.56 0.04
C SER A 189 -11.63 5.99 1.37
N THR A 190 -11.17 5.54 2.53
CA THR A 190 -11.99 5.80 3.71
C THR A 190 -11.34 5.85 5.05
N ILE A 191 -10.07 6.06 5.11
CA ILE A 191 -9.46 6.17 6.45
C ILE A 191 -8.60 7.38 6.53
#